data_30657feb62c99be8420bd41126e263f2
#
_entry.id   30657feb62c99be8420bd41126e263f2
#
_cell.length_a   1.000
_cell.length_b   1.000
_cell.length_c   1.000
_cell.angle_alpha   90.00
_cell.angle_beta   90.00
_cell.angle_gamma   90.00
#
_symmetry.space_group_name_H-M   'P 1'
#
loop_
_entity.id
_entity.type
_entity.pdbx_description
1 polymer ?
#
loop_
_entity_poly.entity_id
_entity_poly.type
_entity_poly.pdbx_seq_one_letter_code
_entity_poly.pdbx_strand_id
1 'polypeptide(L)'
;VDLNLDWSKGKKQSDGRLLKTAKPTPEFWALWKVKKTTIKKAGYTVSKINDAWLVTHMVDDNAAIEDSVATNSDMQIPVPAGLEYLPYQKAGIAYAAGRKSTLIGDEMGLGKTIQAIGTINVTNPKTFLVVCPASLKLNWKNEMVKWRVSERTIDVVNGGG
;
A
#
# COMPACT_ATOMS: atom_id res chain seq x y z
N VAL A 1 -17.02 -15.94 0.14
CA VAL A 1 -18.12 -15.85 -0.83
C VAL A 1 -17.90 -14.60 -1.67
N ASP A 2 -17.49 -14.77 -2.92
CA ASP A 2 -17.40 -13.63 -3.84
C ASP A 2 -18.82 -13.30 -4.30
N LEU A 3 -19.26 -12.07 -4.02
CA LEU A 3 -20.62 -11.62 -4.34
C LEU A 3 -20.69 -10.83 -5.64
N ASN A 4 -19.55 -10.63 -6.31
CA ASN A 4 -19.41 -9.87 -7.57
C ASN A 4 -20.22 -8.56 -7.55
N LEU A 5 -20.03 -7.74 -6.51
CA LEU A 5 -20.70 -6.46 -6.34
C LEU A 5 -19.69 -5.31 -6.54
N ASP A 6 -20.17 -4.19 -7.05
CA ASP A 6 -19.40 -2.96 -7.15
C ASP A 6 -19.32 -2.27 -5.78
N TRP A 7 -18.22 -2.49 -5.10
CA TRP A 7 -18.01 -2.03 -3.74
C TRP A 7 -17.49 -0.59 -3.68
N SER A 8 -18.07 0.21 -2.81
CA SER A 8 -17.51 1.52 -2.46
C SER A 8 -16.08 1.39 -1.89
N LYS A 9 -15.30 2.50 -1.94
CA LYS A 9 -13.95 2.56 -1.33
C LYS A 9 -13.93 2.25 0.18
N GLY A 10 -15.10 2.24 0.82
CA GLY A 10 -15.26 2.04 2.25
C GLY A 10 -15.12 3.32 3.07
N LYS A 11 -15.85 3.37 4.18
CA LYS A 11 -15.79 4.46 5.17
C LYS A 11 -15.18 3.90 6.46
N LYS A 12 -14.08 4.50 6.92
CA LYS A 12 -13.42 4.09 8.16
C LYS A 12 -14.34 4.35 9.36
N GLN A 13 -14.49 3.36 10.21
CA GLN A 13 -15.27 3.42 11.45
C GLN A 13 -14.36 3.80 12.62
N SER A 14 -14.98 4.15 13.76
CA SER A 14 -14.25 4.51 15.00
C SER A 14 -13.38 3.37 15.56
N ASP A 15 -13.72 2.12 15.25
CA ASP A 15 -13.00 0.91 15.66
C ASP A 15 -11.88 0.50 14.68
N GLY A 16 -11.58 1.33 13.67
CA GLY A 16 -10.54 1.10 12.67
C GLY A 16 -10.96 0.26 11.47
N ARG A 17 -12.12 -0.42 11.51
CA ARG A 17 -12.63 -1.22 10.41
C ARG A 17 -13.14 -0.35 9.26
N LEU A 18 -13.19 -0.93 8.06
CA LEU A 18 -13.77 -0.30 6.87
C LEU A 18 -15.18 -0.83 6.63
N LEU A 19 -16.17 0.06 6.63
CA LEU A 19 -17.52 -0.25 6.17
C LEU A 19 -17.58 -0.04 4.65
N LYS A 20 -17.60 -1.12 3.90
CA LYS A 20 -17.86 -1.10 2.45
C LYS A 20 -19.34 -1.27 2.18
N THR A 21 -19.84 -0.59 1.18
CA THR A 21 -21.25 -0.67 0.75
C THR A 21 -21.32 -0.92 -0.74
N ALA A 22 -22.32 -1.70 -1.18
CA ALA A 22 -22.60 -1.94 -2.58
C ALA A 22 -24.11 -1.97 -2.81
N LYS A 23 -24.55 -1.62 -4.02
CA LYS A 23 -25.94 -1.83 -4.41
C LYS A 23 -26.14 -3.31 -4.79
N PRO A 24 -27.19 -3.97 -4.28
CA PRO A 24 -27.46 -5.36 -4.64
C PRO A 24 -27.91 -5.48 -6.09
N THR A 25 -27.37 -6.47 -6.79
CA THR A 25 -27.79 -6.82 -8.16
C THR A 25 -28.89 -7.89 -8.14
N PRO A 26 -29.58 -8.16 -9.28
CA PRO A 26 -30.53 -9.25 -9.37
C PRO A 26 -29.92 -10.61 -9.02
N GLU A 27 -28.67 -10.84 -9.43
CA GLU A 27 -27.91 -12.07 -9.15
C GLU A 27 -27.62 -12.20 -7.66
N PHE A 28 -27.29 -11.08 -7.00
CA PHE A 28 -27.12 -11.04 -5.54
C PHE A 28 -28.42 -11.45 -4.83
N TRP A 29 -29.57 -10.94 -5.25
CA TRP A 29 -30.87 -11.32 -4.65
C TRP A 29 -31.22 -12.78 -4.84
N ALA A 30 -30.90 -13.35 -6.00
CA ALA A 30 -31.07 -14.78 -6.23
C ALA A 30 -30.22 -15.63 -5.27
N LEU A 31 -28.91 -15.23 -5.12
CA LEU A 31 -27.99 -15.89 -4.21
C LEU A 31 -28.39 -15.70 -2.74
N TRP A 32 -28.87 -14.52 -2.37
CA TRP A 32 -29.34 -14.22 -1.02
C TRP A 32 -30.48 -15.07 -0.58
N LYS A 33 -31.46 -15.33 -1.45
CA LYS A 33 -32.60 -16.22 -1.16
C LYS A 33 -32.15 -17.64 -0.78
N VAL A 34 -31.10 -18.14 -1.43
CA VAL A 34 -30.63 -19.53 -1.26
C VAL A 34 -29.57 -19.64 -0.15
N LYS A 35 -28.64 -18.70 -0.07
CA LYS A 35 -27.44 -18.76 0.80
C LYS A 35 -27.40 -17.70 1.88
N LYS A 36 -28.52 -17.14 2.29
CA LYS A 36 -28.62 -16.03 3.27
C LYS A 36 -27.81 -16.26 4.54
N THR A 37 -27.88 -17.44 5.13
CA THR A 37 -27.16 -17.78 6.36
C THR A 37 -25.65 -17.79 6.15
N THR A 38 -25.19 -18.33 5.04
CA THR A 38 -23.76 -18.38 4.68
C THR A 38 -23.21 -16.99 4.42
N ILE A 39 -23.96 -16.15 3.69
CA ILE A 39 -23.58 -14.76 3.38
C ILE A 39 -23.52 -13.94 4.66
N LYS A 40 -24.49 -14.08 5.57
CA LYS A 40 -24.45 -13.41 6.88
C LYS A 40 -23.28 -13.87 7.75
N LYS A 41 -22.98 -15.19 7.79
CA LYS A 41 -21.82 -15.73 8.51
C LYS A 41 -20.49 -15.18 7.96
N ALA A 42 -20.43 -14.85 6.67
CA ALA A 42 -19.29 -14.20 6.03
C ALA A 42 -19.21 -12.67 6.29
N GLY A 43 -20.02 -12.13 7.21
CA GLY A 43 -19.96 -10.73 7.63
C GLY A 43 -20.74 -9.75 6.75
N TYR A 44 -21.55 -10.24 5.80
CA TYR A 44 -22.36 -9.37 4.97
C TYR A 44 -23.74 -9.13 5.59
N THR A 45 -24.20 -7.88 5.56
CA THR A 45 -25.54 -7.50 5.98
C THR A 45 -26.26 -6.73 4.87
N VAL A 46 -27.58 -6.78 4.90
CA VAL A 46 -28.43 -6.07 3.94
C VAL A 46 -29.36 -5.16 4.72
N SER A 47 -29.35 -3.89 4.40
CA SER A 47 -30.19 -2.87 5.04
C SER A 47 -30.80 -1.92 4.01
N LYS A 48 -31.92 -1.33 4.37
CA LYS A 48 -32.56 -0.28 3.58
C LYS A 48 -32.18 1.08 4.17
N ILE A 49 -31.52 1.92 3.40
CA ILE A 49 -31.06 3.25 3.80
C ILE A 49 -31.55 4.24 2.74
N ASN A 50 -32.30 5.29 3.16
CA ASN A 50 -32.87 6.28 2.25
C ASN A 50 -33.63 5.64 1.06
N ASP A 51 -34.50 4.70 1.37
CA ASP A 51 -35.30 3.91 0.41
C ASP A 51 -34.52 3.04 -0.58
N ALA A 52 -33.20 3.00 -0.49
CA ALA A 52 -32.37 2.09 -1.28
C ALA A 52 -31.89 0.89 -0.46
N TRP A 53 -31.89 -0.30 -1.07
CA TRP A 53 -31.24 -1.48 -0.49
C TRP A 53 -29.73 -1.40 -0.69
N LEU A 54 -28.99 -1.63 0.39
CA LEU A 54 -27.53 -1.69 0.37
C LEU A 54 -27.05 -2.99 1.02
N VAL A 55 -26.06 -3.60 0.40
CA VAL A 55 -25.26 -4.66 1.00
C VAL A 55 -24.08 -3.99 1.70
N THR A 56 -23.88 -4.30 2.97
CA THR A 56 -22.77 -3.78 3.74
C THR A 56 -21.86 -4.89 4.21
N HIS A 57 -20.57 -4.64 4.21
CA HIS A 57 -19.56 -5.56 4.69
C HIS A 57 -18.52 -4.80 5.53
N MET A 58 -18.34 -5.25 6.76
CA MET A 58 -17.26 -4.76 7.62
C MET A 58 -15.99 -5.54 7.29
N VAL A 59 -14.97 -4.83 6.84
CA VAL A 59 -13.66 -5.41 6.52
C VAL A 59 -12.68 -4.93 7.59
N ASP A 60 -12.00 -5.85 8.24
CA ASP A 60 -10.86 -5.49 9.07
C ASP A 60 -9.78 -4.88 8.18
N ASP A 61 -9.30 -3.69 8.55
CA ASP A 61 -8.23 -3.00 7.81
C ASP A 61 -6.85 -3.63 8.12
N ASN A 62 -6.87 -4.88 8.57
CA ASN A 62 -5.68 -5.61 8.99
C ASN A 62 -4.79 -6.06 7.81
N ALA A 63 -5.30 -6.05 6.58
CA ALA A 63 -4.47 -6.35 5.40
C ALA A 63 -3.24 -5.45 5.32
N ALA A 64 -3.37 -4.18 5.75
CA ALA A 64 -2.23 -3.27 5.82
C ALA A 64 -1.22 -3.66 6.92
N ILE A 65 -1.69 -4.30 8.00
CA ILE A 65 -0.83 -4.79 9.10
C ILE A 65 -0.15 -6.08 8.66
N GLU A 66 -0.89 -7.02 8.07
CA GLU A 66 -0.34 -8.29 7.55
C GLU A 66 0.72 -8.03 6.49
N ASP A 67 0.45 -7.15 5.53
CA ASP A 67 1.43 -6.72 4.54
C ASP A 67 2.67 -6.05 5.18
N SER A 68 2.47 -5.32 6.29
CA SER A 68 3.57 -4.57 6.93
C SER A 68 4.58 -5.48 7.65
N VAL A 69 4.19 -6.70 8.01
CA VAL A 69 5.07 -7.71 8.65
C VAL A 69 5.62 -8.73 7.65
N ALA A 70 5.35 -8.55 6.36
CA ALA A 70 5.88 -9.42 5.32
C ALA A 70 7.42 -9.38 5.30
N THR A 71 8.04 -10.56 5.21
CA THR A 71 9.50 -10.72 5.22
C THR A 71 10.10 -10.86 3.82
N ASN A 72 9.28 -11.00 2.78
CA ASN A 72 9.69 -11.09 1.39
C ASN A 72 8.55 -10.62 0.45
N SER A 73 8.88 -10.38 -0.81
CA SER A 73 7.92 -10.09 -1.88
C SER A 73 8.42 -10.62 -3.21
N ASP A 74 7.50 -11.14 -4.01
CA ASP A 74 7.76 -11.60 -5.39
C ASP A 74 7.72 -10.44 -6.40
N MET A 75 7.52 -9.20 -5.95
CA MET A 75 7.51 -8.03 -6.81
C MET A 75 8.86 -7.90 -7.54
N GLN A 76 8.79 -7.73 -8.86
CA GLN A 76 9.96 -7.41 -9.67
C GLN A 76 10.34 -5.94 -9.45
N ILE A 77 11.39 -5.73 -8.67
CA ILE A 77 11.87 -4.39 -8.32
C ILE A 77 13.10 -4.10 -9.18
N PRO A 78 13.07 -3.05 -10.02
CA PRO A 78 14.23 -2.65 -10.79
C PRO A 78 15.44 -2.38 -9.89
N VAL A 79 16.59 -2.94 -10.24
CA VAL A 79 17.83 -2.83 -9.48
C VAL A 79 19.01 -2.63 -10.43
N PRO A 80 20.03 -1.80 -10.08
CA PRO A 80 21.24 -1.66 -10.89
C PRO A 80 22.03 -2.98 -10.99
N ALA A 81 22.77 -3.15 -12.08
CA ALA A 81 23.59 -4.33 -12.29
C ALA A 81 24.59 -4.53 -11.15
N GLY A 82 24.69 -5.77 -10.67
CA GLY A 82 25.59 -6.14 -9.57
C GLY A 82 25.09 -5.81 -8.16
N LEU A 83 23.87 -5.30 -8.02
CA LEU A 83 23.22 -5.06 -6.72
C LEU A 83 21.98 -5.97 -6.59
N GLU A 84 21.59 -6.24 -5.36
CA GLU A 84 20.39 -7.01 -5.03
C GLU A 84 19.74 -6.45 -3.76
N TYR A 85 18.40 -6.42 -3.74
CA TYR A 85 17.65 -6.13 -2.52
C TYR A 85 17.51 -7.39 -1.68
N LEU A 86 17.69 -7.26 -0.38
CA LEU A 86 17.42 -8.34 0.56
C LEU A 86 15.91 -8.64 0.64
N PRO A 87 15.50 -9.85 1.01
CA PRO A 87 14.08 -10.24 1.03
C PRO A 87 13.17 -9.25 1.76
N TYR A 88 13.53 -8.85 2.98
CA TYR A 88 12.76 -7.89 3.77
C TYR A 88 12.74 -6.47 3.14
N GLN A 89 13.81 -6.08 2.42
CA GLN A 89 13.81 -4.82 1.67
C GLN A 89 12.85 -4.88 0.49
N LYS A 90 12.77 -6.02 -0.22
CA LYS A 90 11.78 -6.24 -1.28
C LYS A 90 10.36 -6.11 -0.72
N ALA A 91 10.08 -6.70 0.44
CA ALA A 91 8.79 -6.58 1.11
C ALA A 91 8.46 -5.13 1.46
N GLY A 92 9.40 -4.38 2.07
CA GLY A 92 9.21 -2.97 2.42
C GLY A 92 8.99 -2.07 1.20
N ILE A 93 9.73 -2.31 0.11
CA ILE A 93 9.55 -1.59 -1.16
C ILE A 93 8.16 -1.87 -1.76
N ALA A 94 7.75 -3.14 -1.82
CA ALA A 94 6.43 -3.53 -2.33
C ALA A 94 5.31 -2.90 -1.51
N TYR A 95 5.45 -2.94 -0.19
CA TYR A 95 4.52 -2.30 0.74
C TYR A 95 4.40 -0.79 0.49
N ALA A 96 5.53 -0.10 0.33
CA ALA A 96 5.56 1.35 0.12
C ALA A 96 5.02 1.75 -1.26
N ALA A 97 5.38 1.01 -2.32
CA ALA A 97 4.98 1.31 -3.70
C ALA A 97 3.46 1.23 -3.93
N GLY A 98 2.76 0.38 -3.17
CA GLY A 98 1.30 0.23 -3.25
C GLY A 98 0.50 1.30 -2.48
N ARG A 99 1.14 2.25 -1.81
CA ARG A 99 0.48 3.19 -0.89
C ARG A 99 0.77 4.65 -1.20
N LYS A 100 -0.17 5.53 -0.84
CA LYS A 100 0.01 7.00 -1.00
C LYS A 100 0.99 7.58 0.01
N SER A 101 1.08 6.98 1.19
CA SER A 101 2.00 7.36 2.27
C SER A 101 2.38 6.12 3.07
N THR A 102 3.64 6.04 3.46
CA THR A 102 4.20 4.88 4.17
C THR A 102 5.21 5.35 5.20
N LEU A 103 5.22 4.68 6.35
CA LEU A 103 6.28 4.76 7.33
C LEU A 103 7.13 3.48 7.23
N ILE A 104 8.42 3.61 6.96
CA ILE A 104 9.40 2.52 7.04
C ILE A 104 10.03 2.58 8.43
N GLY A 105 9.55 1.71 9.33
CA GLY A 105 9.90 1.68 10.75
C GLY A 105 10.96 0.64 11.14
N ASP A 106 11.69 0.09 10.17
CA ASP A 106 12.72 -0.92 10.41
C ASP A 106 13.82 -0.43 11.36
N GLU A 107 14.52 -1.36 12.00
CA GLU A 107 15.64 -1.05 12.88
C GLU A 107 16.78 -0.32 12.15
N MET A 108 17.67 0.30 12.92
CA MET A 108 18.83 0.98 12.36
C MET A 108 19.75 -0.03 11.65
N GLY A 109 20.32 0.38 10.51
CA GLY A 109 21.20 -0.47 9.71
C GLY A 109 20.52 -1.38 8.69
N LEU A 110 19.19 -1.55 8.72
CA LEU A 110 18.47 -2.43 7.79
C LEU A 110 18.23 -1.80 6.39
N GLY A 111 18.84 -0.69 6.08
CA GLY A 111 18.80 -0.12 4.73
C GLY A 111 17.50 0.59 4.36
N LYS A 112 16.89 1.33 5.30
CA LYS A 112 15.69 2.15 5.01
C LYS A 112 15.88 3.11 3.82
N THR A 113 17.07 3.67 3.68
CA THR A 113 17.43 4.52 2.53
C THR A 113 17.35 3.73 1.22
N ILE A 114 17.84 2.50 1.22
CA ILE A 114 17.77 1.60 0.06
C ILE A 114 16.32 1.26 -0.30
N GLN A 115 15.49 1.01 0.70
CA GLN A 115 14.05 0.75 0.48
C GLN A 115 13.34 1.99 -0.11
N ALA A 116 13.65 3.18 0.39
CA ALA A 116 13.09 4.41 -0.17
C ALA A 116 13.52 4.61 -1.63
N ILE A 117 14.79 4.36 -1.97
CA ILE A 117 15.29 4.46 -3.35
C ILE A 117 14.65 3.36 -4.22
N GLY A 118 14.52 2.14 -3.70
CA GLY A 118 13.83 1.05 -4.39
C GLY A 118 12.37 1.39 -4.70
N THR A 119 11.69 2.08 -3.79
CA THR A 119 10.33 2.59 -4.03
C THR A 119 10.31 3.62 -5.16
N ILE A 120 11.31 4.52 -5.23
CA ILE A 120 11.47 5.47 -6.34
C ILE A 120 11.73 4.73 -7.66
N ASN A 121 12.54 3.67 -7.65
CA ASN A 121 12.80 2.86 -8.84
C ASN A 121 11.55 2.16 -9.38
N VAL A 122 10.69 1.63 -8.50
CA VAL A 122 9.42 0.99 -8.87
C VAL A 122 8.41 2.00 -9.38
N THR A 123 8.19 3.08 -8.62
CA THR A 123 7.14 4.06 -8.92
C THR A 123 7.52 5.03 -10.03
N ASN A 124 8.80 5.14 -10.30
CA ASN A 124 9.41 5.97 -11.35
C ASN A 124 8.80 7.38 -11.47
N PRO A 125 8.70 8.18 -10.38
CA PRO A 125 8.11 9.51 -10.41
C PRO A 125 8.96 10.45 -11.29
N LYS A 126 8.34 11.42 -11.96
CA LYS A 126 9.07 12.44 -12.77
C LYS A 126 10.04 13.25 -11.91
N THR A 127 9.60 13.62 -10.71
CA THR A 127 10.36 14.41 -9.72
C THR A 127 10.10 13.85 -8.33
N PHE A 128 11.09 13.94 -7.46
CA PHE A 128 10.94 13.61 -6.04
C PHE A 128 11.79 14.56 -5.21
N LEU A 129 11.44 14.72 -3.94
CA LEU A 129 12.16 15.52 -2.96
C LEU A 129 12.54 14.66 -1.77
N VAL A 130 13.81 14.71 -1.39
CA VAL A 130 14.30 14.09 -0.14
C VAL A 130 14.56 15.20 0.88
N VAL A 131 13.90 15.10 2.02
CA VAL A 131 14.11 15.98 3.16
C VAL A 131 14.86 15.21 4.23
N CYS A 132 16.05 15.66 4.58
CA CYS A 132 16.92 14.99 5.55
C CYS A 132 17.78 16.02 6.32
N PRO A 133 18.38 15.64 7.46
CA PRO A 133 19.38 16.47 8.13
C PRO A 133 20.54 16.86 7.21
N ALA A 134 21.07 18.06 7.39
CA ALA A 134 22.12 18.61 6.52
C ALA A 134 23.35 17.67 6.39
N SER A 135 23.74 17.03 7.49
CA SER A 135 24.86 16.06 7.53
C SER A 135 24.64 14.81 6.68
N LEU A 136 23.38 14.47 6.33
CA LEU A 136 23.05 13.27 5.56
C LEU A 136 22.83 13.55 4.06
N LYS A 137 22.86 14.80 3.62
CA LYS A 137 22.57 15.15 2.21
C LYS A 137 23.51 14.43 1.23
N LEU A 138 24.81 14.42 1.51
CA LEU A 138 25.79 13.77 0.66
C LEU A 138 25.64 12.24 0.69
N ASN A 139 25.33 11.67 1.85
CA ASN A 139 25.05 10.25 1.96
C ASN A 139 23.86 9.84 1.10
N TRP A 140 22.75 10.60 1.18
CA TRP A 140 21.58 10.38 0.31
C TRP A 140 21.92 10.49 -1.17
N LYS A 141 22.72 11.50 -1.56
CA LYS A 141 23.17 11.64 -2.95
C LYS A 141 23.96 10.41 -3.41
N ASN A 142 24.92 9.96 -2.61
CA ASN A 142 25.77 8.81 -2.95
C ASN A 142 24.95 7.51 -3.06
N GLU A 143 24.06 7.25 -2.10
CA GLU A 143 23.16 6.09 -2.15
C GLU A 143 22.22 6.16 -3.37
N MET A 144 21.69 7.35 -3.69
CA MET A 144 20.86 7.55 -4.87
C MET A 144 21.63 7.25 -6.16
N VAL A 145 22.86 7.72 -6.30
CA VAL A 145 23.71 7.43 -7.47
C VAL A 145 23.97 5.93 -7.59
N LYS A 146 24.19 5.25 -6.47
CA LYS A 146 24.48 3.81 -6.43
C LYS A 146 23.27 2.94 -6.77
N TRP A 147 22.06 3.27 -6.28
CA TRP A 147 20.88 2.41 -6.33
C TRP A 147 19.84 2.82 -7.38
N ARG A 148 19.96 3.98 -8.02
CA ARG A 148 19.02 4.39 -9.07
C ARG A 148 19.16 3.53 -10.31
N VAL A 149 18.05 3.23 -10.97
CA VAL A 149 18.02 2.49 -12.25
C VAL A 149 17.82 3.40 -13.46
N SER A 150 17.37 4.63 -13.24
CA SER A 150 17.16 5.61 -14.31
C SER A 150 18.09 6.80 -14.13
N GLU A 151 18.59 7.33 -15.25
CA GLU A 151 19.37 8.56 -15.21
C GLU A 151 18.48 9.73 -14.81
N ARG A 152 18.90 10.45 -13.76
CA ARG A 152 18.21 11.63 -13.22
C ARG A 152 19.24 12.60 -12.70
N THR A 153 18.97 13.88 -12.87
CA THR A 153 19.74 14.91 -12.19
C THR A 153 19.47 14.86 -10.69
N ILE A 154 20.51 14.90 -9.88
CA ILE A 154 20.42 14.90 -8.43
C ILE A 154 21.08 16.18 -7.91
N ASP A 155 20.24 17.13 -7.52
CA ASP A 155 20.70 18.41 -6.99
C ASP A 155 20.65 18.39 -5.45
N VAL A 156 21.69 18.89 -4.83
CA VAL A 156 21.76 19.07 -3.38
C VAL A 156 21.52 20.54 -3.06
N VAL A 157 20.36 20.83 -2.49
CA VAL A 157 20.01 22.18 -2.07
C VAL A 157 20.79 22.51 -0.80
N ASN A 158 21.70 23.46 -0.90
CA ASN A 158 22.37 24.05 0.25
C ASN A 158 21.55 25.26 0.70
N GLY A 159 21.27 25.35 2.00
CA GLY A 159 20.63 26.53 2.55
C GLY A 159 21.52 27.75 2.22
N GLY A 160 20.97 28.71 1.52
CA GLY A 160 21.60 30.00 1.38
C GLY A 160 21.64 30.66 2.75
N GLY A 161 22.83 31.07 3.18
CA GLY A 161 22.99 32.05 4.24
C GLY A 161 22.62 33.44 3.74
#